data_ff3c23248ec6fa9ef64f918d34b58627
#
_entry.id   ff3c23248ec6fa9ef64f918d34b58627
#
_cell.length_a   1.000
_cell.length_b   1.000
_cell.length_c   1.000
_cell.angle_alpha   90.00
_cell.angle_beta   90.00
_cell.angle_gamma   90.00
#
_symmetry.space_group_name_H-M   'P 1'
#
loop_
_entity.id
_entity.type
_entity.pdbx_description
1 polymer ?
#
loop_
_entity_poly.entity_id
_entity_poly.type
_entity_poly.pdbx_seq_one_letter_code
_entity_poly.pdbx_strand_id
1 'polypeptide(L)'
;MRDAGPAPAAAAGPARAADITGLVLAGGRGQRMGGADKGLQAWRGRALVDHVLARLAPQVGELMISANRNVAAYAARGQRVLVDADGDFAGPLAGILAGLRAARTPWLAVAPCDVPGLPEDLVARLAQAVALDPRHTGAVVQRRGADGALRIEPVLCLLSYALADDLARALESGQRKVGQWVAAHAVALPFDRAQDADAFANFNTLADLDR
;
A
#
# COMPACT_ATOMS: atom_id res chain seq x y z
N MET A 1 27.37 8.40 -10.51
CA MET A 1 27.75 7.25 -9.69
C MET A 1 26.87 7.36 -8.45
N ARG A 2 25.74 6.62 -8.39
CA ARG A 2 24.84 6.62 -7.23
C ARG A 2 25.35 5.55 -6.29
N ASP A 3 25.63 5.92 -5.07
CA ASP A 3 25.97 5.00 -3.98
C ASP A 3 24.87 3.93 -3.91
N ALA A 4 25.27 2.67 -4.05
CA ALA A 4 24.40 1.55 -3.79
C ALA A 4 24.06 1.61 -2.30
N GLY A 5 22.79 1.93 -2.02
CA GLY A 5 22.28 1.90 -0.66
C GLY A 5 22.59 0.56 0.01
N PRO A 6 22.68 0.51 1.34
CA PRO A 6 23.09 -0.68 2.06
C PRO A 6 22.18 -1.85 1.70
N ALA A 7 22.82 -2.96 1.29
CA ALA A 7 22.12 -4.23 1.16
C ALA A 7 21.37 -4.53 2.47
N PRO A 8 20.16 -5.13 2.42
CA PRO A 8 19.46 -5.48 3.64
C PRO A 8 20.34 -6.46 4.42
N ALA A 9 20.98 -5.96 5.47
CA ALA A 9 21.54 -6.82 6.49
C ALA A 9 20.39 -7.69 6.97
N ALA A 10 20.59 -9.02 6.99
CA ALA A 10 19.67 -9.94 7.66
C ALA A 10 19.55 -9.49 9.11
N ALA A 11 18.62 -8.60 9.39
CA ALA A 11 18.39 -8.06 10.71
C ALA A 11 17.81 -9.17 11.57
N ALA A 12 18.37 -9.38 12.74
CA ALA A 12 17.95 -10.37 13.72
C ALA A 12 16.59 -10.00 14.36
N GLY A 13 15.57 -9.70 13.55
CA GLY A 13 14.23 -9.35 14.02
C GLY A 13 13.39 -8.64 12.96
N PRO A 14 12.07 -8.45 13.21
CA PRO A 14 11.17 -7.74 12.31
C PRO A 14 11.56 -6.26 12.18
N ALA A 15 11.32 -5.68 10.99
CA ALA A 15 11.54 -4.26 10.73
C ALA A 15 10.74 -3.40 11.70
N ARG A 16 11.35 -2.34 12.23
CA ARG A 16 10.72 -1.38 13.13
C ARG A 16 10.04 -0.28 12.32
N ALA A 17 9.09 0.44 12.92
CA ALA A 17 8.39 1.53 12.25
C ALA A 17 9.34 2.54 11.58
N ALA A 18 10.47 2.89 12.23
CA ALA A 18 11.49 3.80 11.69
C ALA A 18 12.16 3.29 10.41
N ASP A 19 12.14 1.98 10.16
CA ASP A 19 12.74 1.33 9.00
C ASP A 19 11.74 1.17 7.83
N ILE A 20 10.53 1.73 7.97
CA ILE A 20 9.42 1.54 7.03
C ILE A 20 8.86 2.89 6.59
N THR A 21 8.76 3.09 5.28
CA THR A 21 7.99 4.18 4.68
C THR A 21 6.58 3.67 4.34
N GLY A 22 5.55 4.41 4.73
CA GLY A 22 4.16 4.16 4.31
C GLY A 22 3.84 4.84 2.98
N LEU A 23 3.09 4.16 2.12
CA LEU A 23 2.56 4.70 0.87
C LEU A 23 1.06 4.50 0.80
N VAL A 24 0.30 5.59 0.74
CA VAL A 24 -1.13 5.53 0.44
C VAL A 24 -1.35 5.71 -1.05
N LEU A 25 -1.90 4.68 -1.70
CA LEU A 25 -2.29 4.74 -3.12
C LEU A 25 -3.64 5.45 -3.26
N ALA A 26 -3.63 6.60 -3.91
CA ALA A 26 -4.78 7.44 -4.19
C ALA A 26 -4.85 7.79 -5.69
N GLY A 27 -5.94 8.41 -6.14
CA GLY A 27 -6.00 8.97 -7.50
C GLY A 27 -6.29 7.98 -8.63
N GLY A 28 -6.92 6.84 -8.34
CA GLY A 28 -7.48 5.97 -9.39
C GLY A 28 -8.53 6.70 -10.25
N ARG A 29 -8.84 6.14 -11.45
CA ARG A 29 -9.73 6.79 -12.45
C ARG A 29 -11.15 7.11 -11.97
N GLY A 30 -11.58 6.61 -10.79
CA GLY A 30 -12.86 6.94 -10.16
C GLY A 30 -14.11 6.58 -10.98
N GLN A 31 -13.99 5.73 -12.01
CA GLN A 31 -15.07 5.44 -12.98
C GLN A 31 -16.37 4.96 -12.31
N ARG A 32 -16.26 4.21 -11.22
CA ARG A 32 -17.43 3.67 -10.48
C ARG A 32 -18.11 4.69 -9.57
N MET A 33 -17.51 5.85 -9.34
CA MET A 33 -18.02 6.94 -8.50
C MET A 33 -18.31 8.20 -9.35
N GLY A 34 -18.74 8.02 -10.61
CA GLY A 34 -19.07 9.15 -11.50
C GLY A 34 -17.88 10.07 -11.79
N GLY A 35 -16.62 9.56 -11.73
CA GLY A 35 -15.43 10.37 -11.94
C GLY A 35 -14.90 11.08 -10.70
N ALA A 36 -15.62 11.03 -9.58
CA ALA A 36 -15.17 11.61 -8.30
C ALA A 36 -13.88 10.93 -7.81
N ASP A 37 -13.02 11.71 -7.15
CA ASP A 37 -11.83 11.17 -6.52
C ASP A 37 -12.21 10.44 -5.22
N LYS A 38 -12.04 9.13 -5.22
CA LYS A 38 -12.47 8.26 -4.14
C LYS A 38 -11.83 8.62 -2.79
N GLY A 39 -10.53 8.87 -2.78
CA GLY A 39 -9.81 9.20 -1.56
C GLY A 39 -10.26 10.51 -0.92
N LEU A 40 -10.85 11.41 -1.70
CA LEU A 40 -11.37 12.70 -1.23
C LEU A 40 -12.84 12.66 -0.82
N GLN A 41 -13.54 11.54 -0.99
CA GLN A 41 -14.93 11.41 -0.55
C GLN A 41 -15.02 11.41 0.97
N ALA A 42 -16.02 12.12 1.50
CA ALA A 42 -16.25 12.24 2.93
C ALA A 42 -16.93 10.98 3.48
N TRP A 43 -16.38 10.43 4.55
CA TRP A 43 -16.99 9.42 5.39
C TRP A 43 -16.85 9.85 6.85
N ARG A 44 -17.95 9.86 7.61
CA ARG A 44 -17.96 10.33 9.01
C ARG A 44 -17.27 11.70 9.19
N GLY A 45 -17.56 12.64 8.26
CA GLY A 45 -17.06 14.02 8.33
C GLY A 45 -15.58 14.22 7.94
N ARG A 46 -14.86 13.19 7.47
CA ARG A 46 -13.47 13.27 7.03
C ARG A 46 -13.28 12.54 5.70
N ALA A 47 -12.32 12.95 4.87
CA ALA A 47 -12.02 12.24 3.64
C ALA A 47 -11.51 10.80 3.93
N LEU A 48 -11.82 9.84 3.04
CA LEU A 48 -11.38 8.45 3.20
C LEU A 48 -9.85 8.35 3.40
N VAL A 49 -9.09 9.11 2.60
CA VAL A 49 -7.64 9.14 2.73
C VAL A 49 -7.18 9.59 4.12
N ASP A 50 -7.89 10.52 4.77
CA ASP A 50 -7.52 11.04 6.09
C ASP A 50 -7.68 9.97 7.19
N HIS A 51 -8.65 9.05 7.03
CA HIS A 51 -8.79 7.88 7.90
C HIS A 51 -7.61 6.91 7.71
N VAL A 52 -7.25 6.62 6.45
CA VAL A 52 -6.12 5.72 6.15
C VAL A 52 -4.80 6.31 6.67
N LEU A 53 -4.56 7.60 6.42
CA LEU A 53 -3.37 8.30 6.92
C LEU A 53 -3.28 8.23 8.45
N ALA A 54 -4.38 8.47 9.17
CA ALA A 54 -4.43 8.43 10.63
C ALA A 54 -4.11 7.02 11.18
N ARG A 55 -4.52 5.95 10.48
CA ARG A 55 -4.25 4.56 10.86
C ARG A 55 -2.83 4.11 10.52
N LEU A 56 -2.29 4.57 9.40
CA LEU A 56 -0.97 4.13 8.93
C LEU A 56 0.17 4.93 9.56
N ALA A 57 0.01 6.23 9.81
CA ALA A 57 1.06 7.10 10.33
C ALA A 57 1.74 6.59 11.62
N PRO A 58 1.02 6.06 12.63
CA PRO A 58 1.67 5.55 13.85
C PRO A 58 2.51 4.28 13.63
N GLN A 59 2.36 3.61 12.48
CA GLN A 59 2.97 2.32 12.19
C GLN A 59 4.26 2.44 11.34
N VAL A 60 4.60 3.65 10.86
CA VAL A 60 5.71 3.89 9.92
C VAL A 60 6.53 5.10 10.32
N GLY A 61 7.77 5.20 9.83
CA GLY A 61 8.66 6.34 10.11
C GLY A 61 8.44 7.54 9.19
N GLU A 62 7.99 7.30 7.97
CA GLU A 62 7.68 8.32 6.96
C GLU A 62 6.40 7.92 6.22
N LEU A 63 5.63 8.90 5.75
CA LEU A 63 4.39 8.64 5.03
C LEU A 63 4.32 9.46 3.74
N MET A 64 3.92 8.79 2.65
CA MET A 64 3.76 9.38 1.32
C MET A 64 2.40 9.05 0.73
N ILE A 65 1.95 9.84 -0.23
CA ILE A 65 0.73 9.59 -1.01
C ILE A 65 1.12 9.49 -2.48
N SER A 66 0.67 8.45 -3.20
CA SER A 66 0.75 8.40 -4.66
C SER A 66 -0.58 8.86 -5.24
N ALA A 67 -0.58 9.94 -6.03
CA ALA A 67 -1.79 10.47 -6.65
C ALA A 67 -1.47 11.21 -7.95
N ASN A 68 -2.20 10.89 -9.04
CA ASN A 68 -2.08 11.53 -10.35
C ASN A 68 -3.17 12.57 -10.61
N ARG A 69 -4.11 12.75 -9.66
CA ARG A 69 -5.22 13.69 -9.72
C ARG A 69 -5.31 14.45 -8.40
N ASN A 70 -5.85 15.65 -8.45
CA ASN A 70 -6.09 16.47 -7.25
C ASN A 70 -4.85 16.59 -6.33
N VAL A 71 -3.66 16.64 -6.95
CA VAL A 71 -2.36 16.61 -6.25
C VAL A 71 -2.30 17.68 -5.15
N ALA A 72 -2.78 18.90 -5.42
CA ALA A 72 -2.82 19.98 -4.44
C ALA A 72 -3.69 19.64 -3.21
N ALA A 73 -4.83 18.97 -3.43
CA ALA A 73 -5.70 18.54 -2.34
C ALA A 73 -5.01 17.48 -1.46
N TYR A 74 -4.27 16.55 -2.04
CA TYR A 74 -3.49 15.57 -1.28
C TYR A 74 -2.29 16.21 -0.57
N ALA A 75 -1.57 17.13 -1.23
CA ALA A 75 -0.44 17.85 -0.63
C ALA A 75 -0.84 18.72 0.58
N ALA A 76 -2.07 19.25 0.59
CA ALA A 76 -2.61 20.01 1.72
C ALA A 76 -2.69 19.18 3.03
N ARG A 77 -2.54 17.86 2.98
CA ARG A 77 -2.45 16.98 4.16
C ARG A 77 -1.07 16.92 4.80
N GLY A 78 -0.10 17.66 4.25
CA GLY A 78 1.25 17.74 4.78
C GLY A 78 2.15 16.53 4.45
N GLN A 79 1.66 15.58 3.63
CA GLN A 79 2.46 14.45 3.18
C GLN A 79 3.09 14.72 1.81
N ARG A 80 4.25 14.11 1.57
CA ARG A 80 4.87 14.13 0.23
C ARG A 80 3.98 13.38 -0.76
N VAL A 81 3.58 14.07 -1.84
CA VAL A 81 2.78 13.47 -2.92
C VAL A 81 3.70 13.07 -4.06
N LEU A 82 3.57 11.82 -4.48
CA LEU A 82 4.25 11.25 -5.65
C LEU A 82 3.28 11.23 -6.83
N VAL A 83 3.75 11.67 -7.99
CA VAL A 83 3.04 11.58 -9.27
C VAL A 83 3.77 10.56 -10.13
N ASP A 84 3.04 9.67 -10.81
CA ASP A 84 3.64 8.69 -11.70
C ASP A 84 4.29 9.39 -12.91
N ALA A 85 5.52 9.00 -13.24
CA ALA A 85 6.29 9.67 -14.30
C ALA A 85 5.64 9.54 -15.69
N ASP A 86 4.89 8.48 -15.94
CA ASP A 86 4.37 8.12 -17.27
C ASP A 86 2.95 8.63 -17.55
N GLY A 87 2.30 9.31 -16.62
CA GLY A 87 0.97 9.96 -16.80
C GLY A 87 -0.20 9.05 -17.21
N ASP A 88 0.06 7.83 -17.62
CA ASP A 88 -0.89 6.92 -18.31
C ASP A 88 -1.61 5.95 -17.37
N PHE A 89 -1.80 6.29 -16.09
CA PHE A 89 -2.54 5.44 -15.14
C PHE A 89 -2.14 3.95 -15.25
N ALA A 90 -0.84 3.66 -15.18
CA ALA A 90 -0.33 2.28 -15.30
C ALA A 90 -0.78 1.36 -14.14
N GLY A 91 -1.78 1.79 -13.38
CA GLY A 91 -2.40 1.07 -12.28
C GLY A 91 -1.57 1.13 -10.99
N PRO A 92 -1.93 0.32 -9.97
CA PRO A 92 -1.27 0.37 -8.66
C PRO A 92 0.24 0.12 -8.69
N LEU A 93 0.73 -0.67 -9.66
CA LEU A 93 2.16 -1.00 -9.76
C LEU A 93 3.03 0.23 -10.06
N ALA A 94 2.55 1.20 -10.84
CA ALA A 94 3.30 2.44 -11.09
C ALA A 94 3.44 3.28 -9.82
N GLY A 95 2.35 3.43 -9.06
CA GLY A 95 2.40 4.10 -7.76
C GLY A 95 3.32 3.39 -6.76
N ILE A 96 3.31 2.05 -6.73
CA ILE A 96 4.22 1.25 -5.90
C ILE A 96 5.67 1.49 -6.33
N LEU A 97 5.97 1.48 -7.63
CA LEU A 97 7.32 1.76 -8.13
C LEU A 97 7.79 3.16 -7.76
N ALA A 98 6.93 4.17 -7.91
CA ALA A 98 7.23 5.53 -7.48
C ALA A 98 7.55 5.58 -5.97
N GLY A 99 6.78 4.85 -5.15
CA GLY A 99 7.01 4.72 -3.71
C GLY A 99 8.34 4.04 -3.39
N LEU A 100 8.66 2.90 -4.00
CA LEU A 100 9.93 2.18 -3.80
C LEU A 100 11.14 3.05 -4.17
N ARG A 101 11.06 3.82 -5.26
CA ARG A 101 12.14 4.72 -5.68
C ARG A 101 12.29 5.96 -4.81
N ALA A 102 11.21 6.40 -4.17
CA ALA A 102 11.19 7.59 -3.33
C ALA A 102 11.47 7.31 -1.86
N ALA A 103 11.25 6.08 -1.40
CA ALA A 103 11.49 5.65 -0.03
C ALA A 103 12.99 5.76 0.34
N ARG A 104 13.23 6.22 1.58
CA ARG A 104 14.58 6.32 2.18
C ARG A 104 14.84 5.22 3.20
N THR A 105 13.88 4.34 3.37
CA THR A 105 13.90 3.23 4.32
C THR A 105 13.96 1.89 3.59
N PRO A 106 14.42 0.82 4.24
CA PRO A 106 14.52 -0.51 3.62
C PRO A 106 13.19 -1.12 3.19
N TRP A 107 12.06 -0.62 3.73
CA TRP A 107 10.74 -1.21 3.53
C TRP A 107 9.70 -0.17 3.11
N LEU A 108 8.78 -0.58 2.24
CA LEU A 108 7.61 0.18 1.82
C LEU A 108 6.34 -0.57 2.25
N ALA A 109 5.55 0.03 3.16
CA ALA A 109 4.20 -0.44 3.50
C ALA A 109 3.19 0.25 2.59
N VAL A 110 2.41 -0.50 1.85
CA VAL A 110 1.43 0.00 0.87
C VAL A 110 0.01 -0.20 1.40
N ALA A 111 -0.82 0.83 1.28
CA ALA A 111 -2.24 0.77 1.56
C ALA A 111 -3.06 1.58 0.54
N PRO A 112 -4.27 1.16 0.15
CA PRO A 112 -5.15 1.94 -0.70
C PRO A 112 -5.91 3.00 0.14
N CYS A 113 -6.32 4.10 -0.48
CA CYS A 113 -7.02 5.20 0.19
C CYS A 113 -8.47 4.89 0.59
N ASP A 114 -9.01 3.75 0.21
CA ASP A 114 -10.41 3.35 0.35
C ASP A 114 -10.67 2.25 1.40
N VAL A 115 -9.70 1.98 2.25
CA VAL A 115 -9.80 1.02 3.37
C VAL A 115 -9.57 1.78 4.69
N PRO A 116 -10.55 2.57 5.16
CA PRO A 116 -10.37 3.45 6.32
C PRO A 116 -10.23 2.72 7.65
N GLY A 117 -10.59 1.42 7.70
CA GLY A 117 -10.57 0.59 8.90
C GLY A 117 -9.26 -0.17 9.15
N LEU A 118 -8.16 0.17 8.50
CA LEU A 118 -6.88 -0.55 8.62
C LEU A 118 -6.54 -0.92 10.06
N PRO A 119 -6.11 -2.17 10.34
CA PRO A 119 -5.66 -2.57 11.68
C PRO A 119 -4.49 -1.71 12.16
N GLU A 120 -4.46 -1.41 13.44
CA GLU A 120 -3.39 -0.62 14.08
C GLU A 120 -2.08 -1.42 14.20
N ASP A 121 -2.13 -2.75 14.01
CA ASP A 121 -0.99 -3.67 14.01
C ASP A 121 -0.65 -4.22 12.62
N LEU A 122 -1.24 -3.66 11.55
CA LEU A 122 -1.07 -4.14 10.18
C LEU A 122 0.40 -4.29 9.79
N VAL A 123 1.16 -3.18 9.91
CA VAL A 123 2.55 -3.12 9.44
C VAL A 123 3.46 -4.00 10.30
N ALA A 124 3.25 -4.02 11.61
CA ALA A 124 4.01 -4.87 12.53
C ALA A 124 3.81 -6.37 12.22
N ARG A 125 2.58 -6.79 11.93
CA ARG A 125 2.26 -8.19 11.55
C ARG A 125 2.91 -8.56 10.22
N LEU A 126 2.86 -7.67 9.21
CA LEU A 126 3.52 -7.91 7.93
C LEU A 126 5.05 -7.98 8.08
N ALA A 127 5.65 -7.10 8.88
CA ALA A 127 7.08 -7.12 9.16
C ALA A 127 7.52 -8.41 9.87
N GLN A 128 6.71 -8.89 10.79
CA GLN A 128 6.95 -10.18 11.46
C GLN A 128 6.88 -11.35 10.46
N ALA A 129 5.93 -11.35 9.54
CA ALA A 129 5.79 -12.42 8.54
C ALA A 129 7.02 -12.51 7.63
N VAL A 130 7.56 -11.37 7.18
CA VAL A 130 8.80 -11.34 6.38
C VAL A 130 9.98 -11.85 7.19
N ALA A 131 10.11 -11.46 8.45
CA ALA A 131 11.21 -11.89 9.31
C ALA A 131 11.21 -13.42 9.55
N LEU A 132 10.03 -14.04 9.54
CA LEU A 132 9.86 -15.49 9.71
C LEU A 132 10.10 -16.30 8.41
N ASP A 133 10.02 -15.66 7.25
CA ASP A 133 10.25 -16.30 5.95
C ASP A 133 11.20 -15.47 5.07
N PRO A 134 12.51 -15.56 5.30
CA PRO A 134 13.53 -14.76 4.60
C PRO A 134 13.67 -15.10 3.10
N ARG A 135 12.96 -16.10 2.60
CA ARG A 135 12.88 -16.40 1.16
C ARG A 135 12.05 -15.36 0.39
N HIS A 136 11.19 -14.61 1.10
CA HIS A 136 10.36 -13.58 0.53
C HIS A 136 10.93 -12.18 0.79
N THR A 137 10.74 -11.31 -0.17
CA THR A 137 11.14 -9.90 -0.12
C THR A 137 9.96 -8.98 0.20
N GLY A 138 8.88 -9.57 0.70
CA GLY A 138 7.68 -8.85 1.14
C GLY A 138 6.69 -9.74 1.84
N ALA A 139 5.62 -9.14 2.38
CA ALA A 139 4.44 -9.80 2.91
C ALA A 139 3.18 -9.12 2.39
N VAL A 140 2.11 -9.87 2.22
CA VAL A 140 0.83 -9.37 1.71
C VAL A 140 -0.33 -9.89 2.57
N VAL A 141 -1.31 -9.02 2.81
CA VAL A 141 -2.54 -9.40 3.50
C VAL A 141 -3.28 -10.48 2.71
N GLN A 142 -3.69 -11.55 3.38
CA GLN A 142 -4.58 -12.56 2.84
C GLN A 142 -5.86 -12.58 3.66
N ARG A 143 -7.00 -12.64 2.99
CA ARG A 143 -8.34 -12.69 3.61
C ARG A 143 -9.14 -13.86 3.09
N ARG A 144 -10.08 -14.29 3.92
CA ARG A 144 -11.10 -15.26 3.53
C ARG A 144 -12.29 -14.50 2.92
N GLY A 145 -12.62 -14.83 1.68
CA GLY A 145 -13.82 -14.32 1.02
C GLY A 145 -15.10 -14.92 1.60
N ALA A 146 -16.25 -14.34 1.25
CA ALA A 146 -17.57 -14.86 1.65
C ALA A 146 -17.82 -16.31 1.20
N ASP A 147 -17.17 -16.73 0.12
CA ASP A 147 -17.17 -18.10 -0.41
C ASP A 147 -16.18 -19.04 0.30
N GLY A 148 -15.51 -18.58 1.35
CA GLY A 148 -14.50 -19.31 2.09
C GLY A 148 -13.12 -19.38 1.43
N ALA A 149 -12.95 -18.92 0.19
CA ALA A 149 -11.67 -18.93 -0.50
C ALA A 149 -10.70 -17.89 0.06
N LEU A 150 -9.43 -18.27 0.18
CA LEU A 150 -8.36 -17.34 0.57
C LEU A 150 -7.92 -16.51 -0.65
N ARG A 151 -7.88 -15.19 -0.49
CA ARG A 151 -7.43 -14.25 -1.52
C ARG A 151 -6.49 -13.23 -0.93
N ILE A 152 -5.45 -12.87 -1.67
CA ILE A 152 -4.57 -11.76 -1.27
C ILE A 152 -5.24 -10.42 -1.58
N GLU A 153 -4.94 -9.43 -0.74
CA GLU A 153 -5.24 -8.00 -0.96
C GLU A 153 -3.95 -7.32 -1.44
N PRO A 154 -3.68 -7.31 -2.75
CA PRO A 154 -2.33 -7.07 -3.25
C PRO A 154 -1.81 -5.65 -3.03
N VAL A 155 -2.68 -4.70 -2.73
CA VAL A 155 -2.33 -3.31 -2.39
C VAL A 155 -2.27 -3.07 -0.88
N LEU A 156 -2.35 -4.14 -0.08
CA LEU A 156 -2.11 -4.15 1.37
C LEU A 156 -0.88 -5.03 1.63
N CYS A 157 0.30 -4.48 1.48
CA CYS A 157 1.55 -5.24 1.53
C CYS A 157 2.71 -4.44 2.12
N LEU A 158 3.74 -5.17 2.53
CA LEU A 158 5.05 -4.66 2.90
C LEU A 158 6.07 -5.20 1.90
N LEU A 159 6.86 -4.36 1.27
CA LEU A 159 7.78 -4.70 0.19
C LEU A 159 9.18 -4.16 0.48
N SER A 160 10.21 -4.96 0.20
CA SER A 160 11.60 -4.48 0.24
C SER A 160 11.85 -3.46 -0.87
N TYR A 161 12.60 -2.38 -0.57
CA TYR A 161 13.03 -1.41 -1.57
C TYR A 161 13.87 -2.04 -2.70
N ALA A 162 14.54 -3.16 -2.44
CA ALA A 162 15.31 -3.90 -3.44
C ALA A 162 14.47 -4.41 -4.62
N LEU A 163 13.14 -4.45 -4.48
CA LEU A 163 12.22 -4.82 -5.54
C LEU A 163 12.01 -3.72 -6.60
N ALA A 164 12.57 -2.51 -6.42
CA ALA A 164 12.32 -1.39 -7.33
C ALA A 164 12.74 -1.70 -8.78
N ASP A 165 13.91 -2.29 -8.99
CA ASP A 165 14.41 -2.60 -10.33
C ASP A 165 13.67 -3.80 -10.96
N ASP A 166 13.26 -4.78 -10.16
CA ASP A 166 12.43 -5.89 -10.64
C ASP A 166 11.06 -5.38 -11.10
N LEU A 167 10.41 -4.53 -10.29
CA LEU A 167 9.12 -3.94 -10.66
C LEU A 167 9.22 -3.06 -11.90
N ALA A 168 10.32 -2.30 -12.06
CA ALA A 168 10.53 -1.50 -13.25
C ALA A 168 10.59 -2.39 -14.52
N ARG A 169 11.39 -3.44 -14.51
CA ARG A 169 11.45 -4.41 -15.61
C ARG A 169 10.11 -5.10 -15.88
N ALA A 170 9.38 -5.46 -14.83
CA ALA A 170 8.05 -6.05 -14.96
C ALA A 170 7.06 -5.09 -15.66
N LEU A 171 7.08 -3.81 -15.32
CA LEU A 171 6.25 -2.79 -15.97
C LEU A 171 6.65 -2.58 -17.45
N GLU A 172 7.94 -2.52 -17.76
CA GLU A 172 8.48 -2.43 -19.11
C GLU A 172 8.07 -3.63 -19.97
N SER A 173 8.02 -4.84 -19.38
CA SER A 173 7.55 -6.06 -20.05
C SER A 173 6.03 -6.15 -20.18
N GLY A 174 5.27 -5.13 -19.74
CA GLY A 174 3.82 -5.08 -19.87
C GLY A 174 3.05 -5.69 -18.70
N GLN A 175 3.69 -6.02 -17.57
CA GLN A 175 2.98 -6.48 -16.37
C GLN A 175 2.08 -5.36 -15.83
N ARG A 176 0.77 -5.69 -15.62
CA ARG A 176 -0.24 -4.75 -15.11
C ARG A 176 -1.05 -5.35 -13.96
N LYS A 177 -0.94 -6.67 -13.74
CA LYS A 177 -1.70 -7.38 -12.69
C LYS A 177 -0.94 -7.33 -11.38
N VAL A 178 -1.29 -6.38 -10.51
CA VAL A 178 -0.64 -6.20 -9.20
C VAL A 178 -0.65 -7.48 -8.36
N GLY A 179 -1.75 -8.23 -8.34
CA GLY A 179 -1.87 -9.47 -7.57
C GLY A 179 -0.86 -10.54 -8.01
N GLN A 180 -0.61 -10.65 -9.31
CA GLN A 180 0.34 -11.63 -9.85
C GLN A 180 1.78 -11.27 -9.45
N TRP A 181 2.16 -10.00 -9.59
CA TRP A 181 3.51 -9.57 -9.25
C TRP A 181 3.76 -9.64 -7.74
N VAL A 182 2.83 -9.17 -6.91
CA VAL A 182 2.98 -9.22 -5.45
C VAL A 182 3.06 -10.65 -4.94
N ALA A 183 2.22 -11.56 -5.46
CA ALA A 183 2.22 -12.97 -5.06
C ALA A 183 3.54 -13.70 -5.38
N ALA A 184 4.31 -13.22 -6.36
CA ALA A 184 5.62 -13.80 -6.70
C ALA A 184 6.73 -13.39 -5.71
N HIS A 185 6.53 -12.30 -4.92
CA HIS A 185 7.57 -11.71 -4.08
C HIS A 185 7.24 -11.69 -2.58
N ALA A 186 5.95 -11.87 -2.23
CA ALA A 186 5.46 -11.66 -0.88
C ALA A 186 4.85 -12.92 -0.27
N VAL A 187 5.19 -13.20 0.99
CA VAL A 187 4.50 -14.22 1.77
C VAL A 187 3.08 -13.76 2.10
N ALA A 188 2.09 -14.62 1.87
CA ALA A 188 0.70 -14.33 2.20
C ALA A 188 0.46 -14.53 3.70
N LEU A 189 0.03 -13.49 4.40
CA LEU A 189 -0.29 -13.52 5.83
C LEU A 189 -1.80 -13.47 6.04
N PRO A 190 -2.41 -14.49 6.67
CA PRO A 190 -3.83 -14.47 7.01
C PRO A 190 -4.18 -13.39 8.04
N PHE A 191 -5.22 -12.60 7.71
CA PHE A 191 -5.90 -11.67 8.61
C PHE A 191 -7.31 -12.18 8.84
N ASP A 192 -7.44 -13.13 9.76
CA ASP A 192 -8.66 -13.90 10.04
C ASP A 192 -9.09 -13.87 11.52
N ARG A 193 -8.46 -13.00 12.33
CA ARG A 193 -8.91 -12.77 13.70
C ARG A 193 -10.27 -12.06 13.69
N ALA A 194 -11.08 -12.26 14.73
CA ALA A 194 -12.39 -11.62 14.84
C ALA A 194 -12.33 -10.09 14.69
N GLN A 195 -11.29 -9.45 15.23
CA GLN A 195 -11.06 -8.00 15.11
C GLN A 195 -10.70 -7.54 13.69
N ASP A 196 -10.29 -8.44 12.81
CA ASP A 196 -9.92 -8.12 11.43
C ASP A 196 -11.15 -8.16 10.49
N ALA A 197 -12.32 -8.63 10.95
CA ALA A 197 -13.47 -8.94 10.11
C ALA A 197 -13.92 -7.77 9.23
N ASP A 198 -14.02 -6.56 9.80
CA ASP A 198 -14.46 -5.36 9.11
C ASP A 198 -13.31 -4.41 8.73
N ALA A 199 -12.07 -4.74 9.16
CA ALA A 199 -10.92 -3.84 9.03
C ALA A 199 -10.54 -3.53 7.59
N PHE A 200 -10.89 -4.42 6.66
CA PHE A 200 -10.53 -4.31 5.24
C PHE A 200 -11.74 -4.06 4.34
N ALA A 201 -12.82 -3.50 4.88
CA ALA A 201 -13.97 -3.11 4.08
C ALA A 201 -13.56 -2.01 3.09
N ASN A 202 -13.74 -2.27 1.78
CA ASN A 202 -13.49 -1.29 0.72
C ASN A 202 -14.73 -0.41 0.53
N PHE A 203 -14.52 0.89 0.46
CA PHE A 203 -15.55 1.87 0.14
C PHE A 203 -15.53 2.13 -1.37
N ASN A 204 -16.28 1.35 -2.15
CA ASN A 204 -16.25 1.36 -3.62
C ASN A 204 -17.34 2.20 -4.27
N THR A 205 -18.42 2.49 -3.54
CA THR A 205 -19.62 3.20 -4.01
C THR A 205 -19.98 4.32 -3.04
N LEU A 206 -20.82 5.27 -3.49
CA LEU A 206 -21.37 6.30 -2.61
C LEU A 206 -22.22 5.68 -1.47
N ALA A 207 -22.95 4.59 -1.75
CA ALA A 207 -23.72 3.87 -0.73
C ALA A 207 -22.84 3.26 0.39
N ASP A 208 -21.57 2.99 0.14
CA ASP A 208 -20.67 2.53 1.18
C ASP A 208 -20.31 3.63 2.19
N LEU A 209 -20.45 4.91 1.79
CA LEU A 209 -20.19 6.06 2.66
C LEU A 209 -21.31 6.33 3.67
N ASP A 210 -22.49 5.74 3.46
CA ASP A 210 -23.68 5.88 4.34
C ASP A 210 -23.67 4.87 5.52
N ARG A 211 -22.65 4.03 5.63
CA ARG A 211 -22.48 3.00 6.68
C ARG A 211 -21.97 3.53 8.00
#